data_7d951bd1030c9e91282de0f6f909529a
#
_entry.id   7d951bd1030c9e91282de0f6f909529a
#
_cell.length_a   1.000
_cell.length_b   1.000
_cell.length_c   1.000
_cell.angle_alpha   90.00
_cell.angle_beta   90.00
_cell.angle_gamma   90.00
#
_symmetry.space_group_name_H-M   'P 1'
#
loop_
_entity.id
_entity.type
_entity.pdbx_description
1 polymer ?
#
loop_
_entity_poly.entity_id
_entity_poly.type
_entity_poly.pdbx_seq_one_letter_code
_entity_poly.pdbx_strand_id
1 'polypeptide(L)'
;HSRSRRQRQMCIRDSVKGVIAQFGGQTPIKLAKFLHENKLPILGTQYSSIDLAEDRDRFRNLLNKLNLKQAESGIARTFPQAIKIADKIGLPLMVRPSYVLGGRAMEIVHEKRQLKDFIKEAFKVAEKNPILIDKFIDNAMEVDVDAISDGKNVFVAGIMQHIEEAGIHSGDSACSLPPVSIKSFLIKEIENQTKKLALALKVKGFMNVQYAIKKDQIYVIEVNPRASRTVPFVSKAKNLPLAKIASRV
;
A
#
# COMPACT_ATOMS: atom_id res chain seq x y z
N HIS A 1 28.05 -16.94 -16.70
CA HIS A 1 27.34 -16.86 -17.98
C HIS A 1 26.67 -18.18 -18.42
N SER A 2 27.20 -19.35 -18.05
CA SER A 2 26.62 -20.65 -18.46
C SER A 2 25.32 -21.03 -17.75
N ARG A 3 25.15 -20.65 -16.46
CA ARG A 3 23.92 -20.93 -15.70
C ARG A 3 22.70 -20.15 -16.23
N SER A 4 22.87 -18.92 -16.66
CA SER A 4 21.76 -18.11 -17.18
C SER A 4 21.25 -18.60 -18.54
N ARG A 5 22.12 -19.17 -19.40
CA ARG A 5 21.72 -19.81 -20.65
C ARG A 5 20.94 -21.10 -20.43
N ARG A 6 21.37 -21.96 -19.47
CA ARG A 6 20.64 -23.19 -19.13
C ARG A 6 19.25 -22.90 -18.56
N GLN A 7 19.11 -21.91 -17.68
CA GLN A 7 17.80 -21.49 -17.17
C GLN A 7 16.87 -20.97 -18.27
N ARG A 8 17.37 -20.16 -19.20
CA ARG A 8 16.56 -19.70 -20.35
C ARG A 8 16.14 -20.85 -21.28
N GLN A 9 17.02 -21.84 -21.50
CA GLN A 9 16.67 -23.01 -22.30
C GLN A 9 15.68 -23.95 -21.60
N MET A 10 15.73 -24.07 -20.27
CA MET A 10 14.69 -24.78 -19.50
C MET A 10 13.34 -24.12 -19.64
N CYS A 11 13.23 -22.78 -19.45
CA CYS A 11 11.98 -22.05 -19.62
C CYS A 11 11.36 -22.18 -21.03
N ILE A 12 12.19 -22.27 -22.07
CA ILE A 12 11.71 -22.48 -23.44
C ILE A 12 11.22 -23.92 -23.66
N ARG A 13 11.84 -24.91 -23.01
CA ARG A 13 11.46 -26.33 -23.15
C ARG A 13 10.22 -26.73 -22.34
N ASP A 14 9.99 -26.11 -21.19
CA ASP A 14 9.03 -26.60 -20.19
C ASP A 14 7.69 -25.85 -20.17
N SER A 15 7.33 -25.14 -21.24
CA SER A 15 6.06 -24.40 -21.37
C SER A 15 5.72 -23.55 -20.14
N VAL A 16 6.21 -22.31 -20.09
CA VAL A 16 5.91 -21.36 -19.02
C VAL A 16 4.40 -21.19 -18.85
N LYS A 17 3.85 -21.56 -17.71
CA LYS A 17 2.40 -21.47 -17.44
C LYS A 17 1.94 -20.05 -17.09
N GLY A 18 2.85 -19.17 -16.69
CA GLY A 18 2.52 -17.79 -16.32
C GLY A 18 3.64 -17.12 -15.53
N VAL A 19 3.36 -15.90 -15.09
CA VAL A 19 4.29 -15.02 -14.38
C VAL A 19 3.77 -14.68 -13.01
N ILE A 20 4.59 -14.85 -11.98
CA ILE A 20 4.30 -14.35 -10.63
C ILE A 20 4.93 -12.97 -10.49
N ALA A 21 4.10 -11.91 -10.46
CA ALA A 21 4.57 -10.53 -10.37
C ALA A 21 4.66 -10.00 -8.92
N GLN A 22 4.11 -10.72 -7.93
CA GLN A 22 3.90 -10.20 -6.57
C GLN A 22 5.09 -10.36 -5.62
N PHE A 23 6.13 -11.12 -5.97
CA PHE A 23 7.21 -11.48 -5.03
C PHE A 23 8.40 -10.52 -5.02
N GLY A 24 8.48 -9.59 -5.96
CA GLY A 24 9.62 -8.68 -6.13
C GLY A 24 9.34 -7.22 -5.74
N GLY A 25 8.32 -6.95 -4.93
CA GLY A 25 7.95 -5.59 -4.55
C GLY A 25 7.31 -4.79 -5.69
N GLN A 26 7.51 -3.48 -5.72
CA GLN A 26 6.82 -2.58 -6.64
C GLN A 26 7.31 -2.67 -8.08
N THR A 27 8.57 -3.03 -8.32
CA THR A 27 9.14 -3.06 -9.68
C THR A 27 8.48 -4.11 -10.57
N PRO A 28 8.38 -5.40 -10.21
CA PRO A 28 7.71 -6.37 -11.04
C PRO A 28 6.19 -6.19 -11.08
N ILE A 29 5.56 -5.59 -10.05
CA ILE A 29 4.13 -5.35 -10.06
C ILE A 29 3.72 -4.38 -11.18
N LYS A 30 4.59 -3.43 -11.55
CA LYS A 30 4.37 -2.52 -12.69
C LYS A 30 4.28 -3.24 -14.04
N LEU A 31 4.79 -4.46 -14.14
CA LEU A 31 4.66 -5.30 -15.34
C LEU A 31 3.27 -5.91 -15.48
N ALA A 32 2.45 -5.91 -14.42
CA ALA A 32 1.13 -6.56 -14.43
C ALA A 32 0.22 -6.01 -15.54
N LYS A 33 0.27 -4.70 -15.80
CA LYS A 33 -0.47 -4.07 -16.90
C LYS A 33 -0.04 -4.62 -18.25
N PHE A 34 1.28 -4.61 -18.52
CA PHE A 34 1.85 -5.15 -19.76
C PHE A 34 1.52 -6.63 -19.97
N LEU A 35 1.63 -7.45 -18.91
CA LEU A 35 1.28 -8.86 -18.95
C LEU A 35 -0.20 -9.06 -19.33
N HIS A 36 -1.09 -8.30 -18.70
CA HIS A 36 -2.52 -8.36 -18.95
C HIS A 36 -2.88 -7.95 -20.39
N GLU A 37 -2.35 -6.82 -20.88
CA GLU A 37 -2.60 -6.30 -22.24
C GLU A 37 -2.09 -7.26 -23.32
N ASN A 38 -0.99 -7.97 -23.05
CA ASN A 38 -0.43 -8.98 -23.96
C ASN A 38 -0.97 -10.39 -23.72
N LYS A 39 -2.04 -10.56 -22.92
CA LYS A 39 -2.69 -11.85 -22.62
C LYS A 39 -1.74 -12.89 -22.03
N LEU A 40 -0.67 -12.45 -21.35
CA LEU A 40 0.25 -13.33 -20.66
C LEU A 40 -0.34 -13.68 -19.27
N PRO A 41 -0.42 -14.97 -18.91
CA PRO A 41 -1.05 -15.38 -17.65
C PRO A 41 -0.31 -14.84 -16.43
N ILE A 42 -1.03 -14.13 -15.55
CA ILE A 42 -0.53 -13.74 -14.23
C ILE A 42 -0.96 -14.79 -13.23
N LEU A 43 0.02 -15.43 -12.58
CA LEU A 43 -0.21 -16.37 -11.50
C LEU A 43 -0.27 -15.60 -10.18
N GLY A 44 -1.38 -15.74 -9.45
CA GLY A 44 -1.66 -14.98 -8.22
C GLY A 44 -2.73 -13.89 -8.43
N THR A 45 -2.59 -12.74 -7.77
CA THR A 45 -3.54 -11.63 -7.88
C THR A 45 -3.55 -11.04 -9.28
N GLN A 46 -4.72 -10.92 -9.87
CA GLN A 46 -4.90 -10.45 -11.24
C GLN A 46 -4.71 -8.94 -11.37
N TYR A 47 -4.34 -8.48 -12.56
CA TYR A 47 -4.13 -7.05 -12.85
C TYR A 47 -5.30 -6.16 -12.41
N SER A 48 -6.53 -6.57 -12.66
CA SER A 48 -7.73 -5.80 -12.28
C SER A 48 -7.82 -5.48 -10.78
N SER A 49 -7.33 -6.38 -9.94
CA SER A 49 -7.29 -6.20 -8.48
C SER A 49 -6.11 -5.35 -8.04
N ILE A 50 -4.95 -5.49 -8.72
CA ILE A 50 -3.79 -4.63 -8.51
C ILE A 50 -4.12 -3.19 -8.87
N ASP A 51 -4.68 -2.98 -10.05
CA ASP A 51 -5.11 -1.68 -10.57
C ASP A 51 -6.18 -1.02 -9.68
N LEU A 52 -7.13 -1.82 -9.16
CA LEU A 52 -8.13 -1.34 -8.20
C LEU A 52 -7.50 -0.83 -6.90
N ALA A 53 -6.46 -1.52 -6.40
CA ALA A 53 -5.77 -1.13 -5.18
C ALA A 53 -4.89 0.13 -5.38
N GLU A 54 -4.36 0.34 -6.58
CA GLU A 54 -3.52 1.50 -6.92
C GLU A 54 -4.34 2.74 -7.31
N ASP A 55 -5.56 2.55 -7.84
CA ASP A 55 -6.47 3.65 -8.20
C ASP A 55 -7.17 4.22 -6.96
N ARG A 56 -6.85 5.45 -6.61
CA ARG A 56 -7.32 6.11 -5.37
C ARG A 56 -8.83 6.23 -5.28
N ASP A 57 -9.50 6.60 -6.35
CA ASP A 57 -10.95 6.83 -6.32
C ASP A 57 -11.70 5.51 -6.25
N ARG A 58 -11.27 4.52 -7.01
CA ARG A 58 -11.82 3.16 -6.98
C ARG A 58 -11.55 2.47 -5.64
N PHE A 59 -10.34 2.65 -5.08
CA PHE A 59 -9.99 2.11 -3.78
C PHE A 59 -10.79 2.76 -2.65
N ARG A 60 -10.95 4.09 -2.67
CA ARG A 60 -11.83 4.80 -1.73
C ARG A 60 -13.26 4.28 -1.77
N ASN A 61 -13.81 4.07 -2.97
CA ASN A 61 -15.15 3.51 -3.14
C ASN A 61 -15.24 2.08 -2.57
N LEU A 62 -14.19 1.28 -2.72
CA LEU A 62 -14.09 -0.05 -2.11
C LEU A 62 -14.10 0.05 -0.57
N LEU A 63 -13.28 0.92 0.01
CA LEU A 63 -13.23 1.12 1.47
C LEU A 63 -14.59 1.56 2.03
N ASN A 64 -15.28 2.48 1.35
CA ASN A 64 -16.62 2.91 1.73
C ASN A 64 -17.63 1.74 1.71
N LYS A 65 -17.59 0.88 0.69
CA LYS A 65 -18.45 -0.32 0.61
C LYS A 65 -18.17 -1.32 1.73
N LEU A 66 -16.93 -1.38 2.20
CA LEU A 66 -16.51 -2.26 3.28
C LEU A 66 -16.69 -1.64 4.68
N ASN A 67 -17.18 -0.39 4.79
CA ASN A 67 -17.24 0.41 6.00
C ASN A 67 -15.87 0.56 6.69
N LEU A 68 -14.81 0.72 5.90
CA LEU A 68 -13.46 0.95 6.39
C LEU A 68 -13.10 2.44 6.29
N LYS A 69 -12.45 2.97 7.32
CA LYS A 69 -12.05 4.38 7.34
C LYS A 69 -10.77 4.59 6.58
N GLN A 70 -10.72 5.70 5.85
CA GLN A 70 -9.51 6.24 5.23
C GLN A 70 -9.41 7.73 5.58
N ALA A 71 -8.20 8.27 5.63
CA ALA A 71 -8.01 9.72 5.74
C ALA A 71 -8.70 10.44 4.58
N GLU A 72 -9.35 11.56 4.87
CA GLU A 72 -9.94 12.39 3.80
C GLU A 72 -8.85 12.85 2.85
N SER A 73 -9.14 12.82 1.56
CA SER A 73 -8.16 13.17 0.53
C SER A 73 -8.84 13.82 -0.68
N GLY A 74 -8.07 14.57 -1.44
CA GLY A 74 -8.53 15.17 -2.68
C GLY A 74 -7.41 15.31 -3.71
N ILE A 75 -7.81 15.34 -4.98
CA ILE A 75 -6.93 15.54 -6.12
C ILE A 75 -7.21 16.91 -6.69
N ALA A 76 -6.18 17.74 -6.80
CA ALA A 76 -6.30 19.09 -7.37
C ALA A 76 -5.45 19.21 -8.64
N ARG A 77 -6.06 19.75 -9.69
CA ARG A 77 -5.40 20.07 -10.97
C ARG A 77 -5.12 21.55 -11.12
N THR A 78 -5.72 22.40 -10.27
CA THR A 78 -5.54 23.85 -10.27
C THR A 78 -5.40 24.36 -8.84
N PHE A 79 -4.75 25.52 -8.71
CA PHE A 79 -4.56 26.15 -7.41
C PHE A 79 -5.88 26.43 -6.67
N PRO A 80 -6.94 26.98 -7.33
CA PRO A 80 -8.23 27.21 -6.66
C PRO A 80 -8.88 25.91 -6.16
N GLN A 81 -8.77 24.81 -6.95
CA GLN A 81 -9.25 23.50 -6.51
C GLN A 81 -8.51 23.02 -5.27
N ALA A 82 -7.19 23.21 -5.22
CA ALA A 82 -6.37 22.82 -4.08
C ALA A 82 -6.79 23.55 -2.81
N ILE A 83 -7.00 24.86 -2.87
CA ILE A 83 -7.48 25.64 -1.72
C ILE A 83 -8.86 25.15 -1.26
N LYS A 84 -9.80 24.94 -2.18
CA LYS A 84 -11.14 24.45 -1.85
C LYS A 84 -11.11 23.08 -1.16
N ILE A 85 -10.26 22.18 -1.64
CA ILE A 85 -10.07 20.86 -1.04
C ILE A 85 -9.45 21.00 0.36
N ALA A 86 -8.41 21.81 0.49
CA ALA A 86 -7.74 22.05 1.76
C ALA A 86 -8.67 22.66 2.83
N ASP A 87 -9.51 23.63 2.45
CA ASP A 87 -10.49 24.23 3.36
C ASP A 87 -11.58 23.23 3.79
N LYS A 88 -11.95 22.29 2.90
CA LYS A 88 -12.91 21.22 3.23
C LYS A 88 -12.34 20.20 4.19
N ILE A 89 -11.11 19.74 3.95
CA ILE A 89 -10.45 18.67 4.74
C ILE A 89 -9.98 19.21 6.10
N GLY A 90 -9.53 20.47 6.14
CA GLY A 90 -8.99 21.11 7.35
C GLY A 90 -7.60 20.61 7.74
N LEU A 91 -6.86 21.48 8.44
CA LEU A 91 -5.49 21.21 8.90
C LEU A 91 -5.43 20.16 10.02
N PRO A 92 -4.29 19.48 10.20
CA PRO A 92 -3.12 19.45 9.35
C PRO A 92 -3.35 18.67 8.06
N LEU A 93 -2.62 19.03 7.00
CA LEU A 93 -2.72 18.43 5.67
C LEU A 93 -1.35 17.97 5.19
N MET A 94 -1.33 16.91 4.40
CA MET A 94 -0.18 16.53 3.59
C MET A 94 -0.44 16.96 2.14
N VAL A 95 0.44 17.78 1.60
CA VAL A 95 0.41 18.22 0.20
C VAL A 95 1.55 17.53 -0.53
N ARG A 96 1.26 16.87 -1.64
CA ARG A 96 2.28 16.14 -2.40
C ARG A 96 1.96 16.12 -3.91
N PRO A 97 2.98 16.22 -4.79
CA PRO A 97 2.79 15.99 -6.21
C PRO A 97 2.40 14.54 -6.49
N SER A 98 1.59 14.31 -7.53
CA SER A 98 1.38 12.96 -8.06
C SER A 98 2.61 12.50 -8.83
N TYR A 99 2.94 11.21 -8.74
CA TYR A 99 4.01 10.57 -9.52
C TYR A 99 5.44 11.04 -9.23
N VAL A 100 5.72 11.65 -8.09
CA VAL A 100 7.09 12.00 -7.68
C VAL A 100 7.67 10.90 -6.79
N LEU A 101 8.86 10.43 -7.14
CA LEU A 101 9.59 9.42 -6.37
C LEU A 101 10.37 10.07 -5.23
N GLY A 102 10.47 9.38 -4.08
CA GLY A 102 11.36 9.78 -2.99
C GLY A 102 10.88 10.94 -2.14
N GLY A 103 9.56 11.19 -2.06
CA GLY A 103 9.00 12.18 -1.12
C GLY A 103 9.31 13.66 -1.44
N ARG A 104 9.88 13.95 -2.62
CA ARG A 104 10.21 15.32 -3.04
C ARG A 104 8.98 16.20 -3.10
N ALA A 105 9.05 17.37 -2.46
CA ALA A 105 7.94 18.34 -2.33
C ALA A 105 6.69 17.73 -1.65
N MET A 106 6.89 16.78 -0.75
CA MET A 106 5.86 16.29 0.15
C MET A 106 5.98 17.05 1.47
N GLU A 107 4.97 17.83 1.81
CA GLU A 107 5.00 18.73 2.95
C GLU A 107 3.77 18.56 3.83
N ILE A 108 3.99 18.58 5.15
CA ILE A 108 2.92 18.59 6.13
C ILE A 108 2.63 20.05 6.50
N VAL A 109 1.40 20.45 6.26
CA VAL A 109 0.93 21.83 6.49
C VAL A 109 0.12 21.89 7.77
N HIS A 110 0.64 22.55 8.77
CA HIS A 110 -0.05 22.76 10.06
C HIS A 110 -0.79 24.09 10.12
N GLU A 111 -0.38 25.11 9.32
CA GLU A 111 -0.90 26.46 9.39
C GLU A 111 -1.37 26.98 8.04
N LYS A 112 -2.50 27.70 8.03
CA LYS A 112 -3.07 28.29 6.80
C LYS A 112 -2.12 29.23 6.05
N ARG A 113 -1.24 29.94 6.76
CA ARG A 113 -0.28 30.88 6.14
C ARG A 113 0.70 30.15 5.21
N GLN A 114 1.09 28.93 5.55
CA GLN A 114 2.05 28.12 4.77
C GLN A 114 1.39 27.40 3.59
N LEU A 115 0.07 27.15 3.67
CA LEU A 115 -0.67 26.34 2.71
C LEU A 115 -0.49 26.80 1.26
N LYS A 116 -0.58 28.12 1.03
CA LYS A 116 -0.48 28.69 -0.32
C LYS A 116 0.89 28.46 -0.96
N ASP A 117 1.93 28.55 -0.17
CA ASP A 117 3.31 28.42 -0.68
C ASP A 117 3.64 26.94 -0.94
N PHE A 118 3.25 26.03 -0.06
CA PHE A 118 3.39 24.60 -0.29
C PHE A 118 2.56 24.09 -1.49
N ILE A 119 1.35 24.59 -1.68
CA ILE A 119 0.55 24.26 -2.88
C ILE A 119 1.25 24.74 -4.15
N LYS A 120 1.80 25.98 -4.16
CA LYS A 120 2.54 26.50 -5.31
C LYS A 120 3.78 25.64 -5.63
N GLU A 121 4.55 25.30 -4.61
CA GLU A 121 5.76 24.48 -4.79
C GLU A 121 5.38 23.07 -5.28
N ALA A 122 4.33 22.46 -4.72
CA ALA A 122 3.85 21.17 -5.17
C ALA A 122 3.42 21.20 -6.65
N PHE A 123 2.72 22.25 -7.11
CA PHE A 123 2.37 22.40 -8.53
C PHE A 123 3.60 22.62 -9.42
N LYS A 124 4.59 23.37 -8.96
CA LYS A 124 5.84 23.58 -9.69
C LYS A 124 6.59 22.27 -9.93
N VAL A 125 6.65 21.41 -8.91
CA VAL A 125 7.30 20.09 -9.01
C VAL A 125 6.42 19.11 -9.78
N ALA A 126 5.10 19.18 -9.65
CA ALA A 126 4.17 18.31 -10.37
C ALA A 126 4.10 18.61 -11.87
N GLU A 127 4.54 19.79 -12.31
CA GLU A 127 4.44 20.28 -13.69
C GLU A 127 2.99 20.24 -14.21
N LYS A 128 2.68 19.28 -15.10
CA LYS A 128 1.33 19.07 -15.66
C LYS A 128 0.49 18.06 -14.88
N ASN A 129 1.08 17.40 -13.89
CA ASN A 129 0.38 16.39 -13.10
C ASN A 129 -0.44 17.04 -11.96
N PRO A 130 -1.49 16.37 -11.49
CA PRO A 130 -2.23 16.84 -10.33
C PRO A 130 -1.40 16.76 -9.05
N ILE A 131 -1.79 17.54 -8.06
CA ILE A 131 -1.31 17.40 -6.68
C ILE A 131 -2.36 16.68 -5.83
N LEU A 132 -1.90 16.07 -4.78
CA LEU A 132 -2.70 15.35 -3.80
C LEU A 132 -2.70 16.11 -2.50
N ILE A 133 -3.87 16.22 -1.88
CA ILE A 133 -4.06 16.84 -0.58
C ILE A 133 -4.76 15.82 0.29
N ASP A 134 -4.05 15.33 1.28
CA ASP A 134 -4.53 14.30 2.18
C ASP A 134 -4.63 14.85 3.59
N LYS A 135 -5.65 14.48 4.37
CA LYS A 135 -5.69 14.75 5.80
C LYS A 135 -4.49 14.06 6.47
N PHE A 136 -3.64 14.85 7.11
CA PHE A 136 -2.57 14.27 7.91
C PHE A 136 -3.10 13.82 9.27
N ILE A 137 -2.84 12.58 9.63
CA ILE A 137 -3.25 12.01 10.91
C ILE A 137 -2.04 12.09 11.84
N ASP A 138 -1.84 13.27 12.42
CA ASP A 138 -0.76 13.55 13.38
C ASP A 138 -0.85 12.68 14.63
N ASN A 139 0.27 12.37 15.25
CA ASN A 139 0.36 11.53 16.45
C ASN A 139 -0.41 10.21 16.30
N ALA A 140 -0.41 9.63 15.12
CA ALA A 140 -0.98 8.32 14.86
C ALA A 140 0.11 7.25 14.90
N MET A 141 -0.24 6.10 15.43
CA MET A 141 0.61 4.91 15.39
C MET A 141 0.45 4.23 14.04
N GLU A 142 1.54 3.99 13.34
CA GLU A 142 1.52 3.24 12.09
C GLU A 142 1.65 1.74 12.35
N VAL A 143 0.93 0.96 11.55
CA VAL A 143 0.91 -0.51 11.66
C VAL A 143 0.99 -1.10 10.26
N ASP A 144 1.99 -1.94 10.04
CA ASP A 144 2.13 -2.76 8.83
C ASP A 144 1.57 -4.16 9.08
N VAL A 145 0.80 -4.67 8.13
CA VAL A 145 0.23 -6.02 8.20
C VAL A 145 0.55 -6.82 6.96
N ASP A 146 1.23 -7.93 7.14
CA ASP A 146 1.47 -8.89 6.06
C ASP A 146 0.49 -10.05 6.13
N ALA A 147 -0.15 -10.34 5.01
CA ALA A 147 -1.11 -11.42 4.87
C ALA A 147 -0.87 -12.26 3.62
N ILE A 148 -1.37 -13.50 3.64
CA ILE A 148 -1.41 -14.42 2.50
C ILE A 148 -2.85 -14.84 2.30
N SER A 149 -3.30 -14.90 1.05
CA SER A 149 -4.63 -15.36 0.69
C SER A 149 -4.57 -16.38 -0.47
N ASP A 150 -5.48 -17.34 -0.44
CA ASP A 150 -5.73 -18.28 -1.56
C ASP A 150 -6.94 -17.84 -2.41
N GLY A 151 -7.51 -16.67 -2.11
CA GLY A 151 -8.72 -16.13 -2.72
C GLY A 151 -10.01 -16.48 -1.98
N LYS A 152 -9.96 -17.36 -0.98
CA LYS A 152 -11.10 -17.77 -0.12
C LYS A 152 -10.76 -17.61 1.37
N ASN A 153 -9.58 -18.02 1.75
CA ASN A 153 -9.05 -17.95 3.11
C ASN A 153 -7.94 -16.91 3.17
N VAL A 154 -7.82 -16.24 4.31
CA VAL A 154 -6.79 -15.22 4.55
C VAL A 154 -6.07 -15.53 5.85
N PHE A 155 -4.77 -15.67 5.76
CA PHE A 155 -3.87 -15.83 6.89
C PHE A 155 -3.12 -14.52 7.14
N VAL A 156 -3.34 -13.87 8.27
CA VAL A 156 -2.57 -12.70 8.72
C VAL A 156 -1.26 -13.22 9.31
N ALA A 157 -0.18 -13.03 8.58
CA ALA A 157 1.13 -13.55 8.94
C ALA A 157 1.79 -12.75 10.05
N GLY A 158 1.64 -11.44 10.05
CA GLY A 158 2.20 -10.56 11.08
C GLY A 158 1.54 -9.20 11.10
N ILE A 159 1.37 -8.67 12.31
CA ILE A 159 0.98 -7.28 12.57
C ILE A 159 2.18 -6.64 13.24
N MET A 160 2.73 -5.63 12.62
CA MET A 160 3.95 -4.93 13.06
C MET A 160 3.60 -3.51 13.46
N GLN A 161 3.92 -3.17 14.69
CA GLN A 161 3.76 -1.81 15.19
C GLN A 161 5.03 -1.02 14.88
N HIS A 162 4.92 0.14 14.24
CA HIS A 162 6.04 1.06 14.04
C HIS A 162 6.39 1.75 15.36
N ILE A 163 7.66 2.03 15.55
CA ILE A 163 8.17 2.79 16.70
C ILE A 163 8.01 4.27 16.43
N GLU A 164 8.28 4.70 15.21
CA GLU A 164 8.10 6.06 14.74
C GLU A 164 6.62 6.36 14.44
N GLU A 165 6.26 7.63 14.49
CA GLU A 165 4.92 8.10 14.19
C GLU A 165 4.56 7.91 12.72
N ALA A 166 3.25 7.79 12.45
CA ALA A 166 2.75 7.68 11.08
C ALA A 166 3.14 8.90 10.23
N GLY A 167 3.61 8.62 9.00
CA GLY A 167 4.10 9.62 8.06
C GLY A 167 5.61 9.56 7.82
N ILE A 168 6.35 8.80 8.63
CA ILE A 168 7.74 8.45 8.35
C ILE A 168 7.72 7.25 7.38
N HIS A 169 8.57 7.31 6.35
CA HIS A 169 8.61 6.23 5.36
C HIS A 169 8.93 4.89 6.03
N SER A 170 8.14 3.86 5.74
CA SER A 170 8.26 2.53 6.37
C SER A 170 9.64 1.87 6.24
N GLY A 171 10.48 2.35 5.30
CA GLY A 171 11.88 1.92 5.17
C GLY A 171 12.83 2.53 6.17
N ASP A 172 12.42 3.61 6.81
CA ASP A 172 13.21 4.38 7.77
C ASP A 172 12.67 4.22 9.20
N SER A 173 11.61 3.40 9.36
CA SER A 173 10.98 3.11 10.65
C SER A 173 11.41 1.75 11.18
N ALA A 174 11.67 1.67 12.47
CA ALA A 174 11.78 0.40 13.19
C ALA A 174 10.38 -0.14 13.50
N CYS A 175 10.22 -1.46 13.58
CA CYS A 175 8.94 -2.05 13.95
C CYS A 175 9.09 -3.20 14.95
N SER A 176 8.06 -3.38 15.76
CA SER A 176 7.94 -4.46 16.75
C SER A 176 6.95 -5.53 16.27
N LEU A 177 7.34 -6.79 16.38
CA LEU A 177 6.51 -7.96 16.16
C LEU A 177 6.68 -8.94 17.32
N PRO A 178 5.63 -9.24 18.11
CA PRO A 178 4.26 -8.73 18.02
C PRO A 178 4.15 -7.25 18.40
N PRO A 179 2.98 -6.60 18.17
CA PRO A 179 2.70 -5.25 18.66
C PRO A 179 2.81 -5.18 20.18
N VAL A 180 3.38 -4.08 20.70
CA VAL A 180 3.62 -3.92 22.14
C VAL A 180 2.54 -3.13 22.84
N SER A 181 2.03 -2.05 22.21
CA SER A 181 1.11 -1.10 22.82
C SER A 181 -0.29 -1.07 22.21
N ILE A 182 -0.55 -1.89 21.20
CA ILE A 182 -1.85 -1.96 20.53
C ILE A 182 -2.82 -2.79 21.39
N LYS A 183 -3.98 -2.24 21.72
CA LYS A 183 -5.02 -2.92 22.48
C LYS A 183 -5.52 -4.16 21.73
N SER A 184 -5.80 -5.24 22.44
CA SER A 184 -6.20 -6.53 21.86
C SER A 184 -7.43 -6.46 20.94
N PHE A 185 -8.41 -5.58 21.23
CA PHE A 185 -9.58 -5.42 20.37
C PHE A 185 -9.24 -4.75 19.03
N LEU A 186 -8.25 -3.83 19.00
CA LEU A 186 -7.76 -3.21 17.78
C LEU A 186 -6.99 -4.21 16.92
N ILE A 187 -6.19 -5.09 17.54
CA ILE A 187 -5.50 -6.17 16.84
C ILE A 187 -6.51 -7.07 16.11
N LYS A 188 -7.58 -7.50 16.82
CA LYS A 188 -8.66 -8.30 16.22
C LYS A 188 -9.36 -7.56 15.08
N GLU A 189 -9.61 -6.27 15.25
CA GLU A 189 -10.27 -5.47 14.22
C GLU A 189 -9.36 -5.28 12.98
N ILE A 190 -8.06 -5.03 13.17
CA ILE A 190 -7.07 -4.98 12.09
C ILE A 190 -7.05 -6.31 11.31
N GLU A 191 -7.04 -7.45 12.00
CA GLU A 191 -7.13 -8.76 11.35
C GLU A 191 -8.41 -8.90 10.50
N ASN A 192 -9.56 -8.51 11.06
CA ASN A 192 -10.83 -8.55 10.35
C ASN A 192 -10.85 -7.65 9.12
N GLN A 193 -10.36 -6.41 9.25
CA GLN A 193 -10.27 -5.47 8.15
C GLN A 193 -9.34 -5.98 7.04
N THR A 194 -8.18 -6.53 7.43
CA THR A 194 -7.22 -7.14 6.50
C THR A 194 -7.85 -8.31 5.73
N LYS A 195 -8.60 -9.18 6.40
CA LYS A 195 -9.33 -10.28 5.77
C LYS A 195 -10.40 -9.78 4.78
N LYS A 196 -11.19 -8.77 5.17
CA LYS A 196 -12.19 -8.15 4.30
C LYS A 196 -11.55 -7.56 3.03
N LEU A 197 -10.43 -6.84 3.18
CA LEU A 197 -9.68 -6.24 2.07
C LEU A 197 -9.13 -7.30 1.11
N ALA A 198 -8.50 -8.34 1.64
CA ALA A 198 -7.94 -9.42 0.83
C ALA A 198 -8.99 -10.13 -0.03
N LEU A 199 -10.16 -10.43 0.57
CA LEU A 199 -11.27 -11.07 -0.14
C LEU A 199 -11.91 -10.13 -1.17
N ALA A 200 -12.13 -8.87 -0.84
CA ALA A 200 -12.72 -7.89 -1.74
C ALA A 200 -11.81 -7.59 -2.96
N LEU A 201 -10.50 -7.57 -2.76
CA LEU A 201 -9.48 -7.44 -3.80
C LEU A 201 -9.16 -8.78 -4.48
N LYS A 202 -9.82 -9.89 -4.10
CA LYS A 202 -9.58 -11.23 -4.67
C LYS A 202 -8.09 -11.59 -4.68
N VAL A 203 -7.39 -11.26 -3.58
CA VAL A 203 -5.95 -11.49 -3.46
C VAL A 203 -5.65 -12.98 -3.49
N LYS A 204 -4.64 -13.35 -4.29
CA LYS A 204 -4.01 -14.67 -4.27
C LYS A 204 -2.50 -14.49 -4.11
N GLY A 205 -1.93 -15.02 -3.05
CA GLY A 205 -0.56 -14.77 -2.65
C GLY A 205 -0.46 -13.69 -1.59
N PHE A 206 0.56 -12.86 -1.66
CA PHE A 206 0.83 -11.82 -0.67
C PHE A 206 -0.05 -10.58 -0.79
N MET A 207 -0.33 -9.99 0.36
CA MET A 207 -0.86 -8.65 0.51
C MET A 207 -0.22 -7.98 1.73
N ASN A 208 0.14 -6.72 1.58
CA ASN A 208 0.53 -5.84 2.68
C ASN A 208 -0.50 -4.73 2.83
N VAL A 209 -0.87 -4.41 4.06
CA VAL A 209 -1.78 -3.31 4.38
C VAL A 209 -1.11 -2.41 5.40
N GLN A 210 -1.11 -1.12 5.15
CA GLN A 210 -0.67 -0.10 6.10
C GLN A 210 -1.88 0.58 6.74
N TYR A 211 -1.85 0.65 8.06
CA TYR A 211 -2.86 1.29 8.87
C TYR A 211 -2.27 2.40 9.72
N ALA A 212 -3.09 3.40 10.04
CA ALA A 212 -2.83 4.35 11.11
C ALA A 212 -3.88 4.18 12.22
N ILE A 213 -3.45 4.21 13.47
CA ILE A 213 -4.33 4.17 14.63
C ILE A 213 -4.25 5.51 15.36
N LYS A 214 -5.38 6.19 15.52
CA LYS A 214 -5.51 7.41 16.31
C LYS A 214 -6.75 7.33 17.19
N LYS A 215 -6.60 7.51 18.49
CA LYS A 215 -7.72 7.49 19.48
C LYS A 215 -8.64 6.28 19.30
N ASP A 216 -8.04 5.08 19.20
CA ASP A 216 -8.73 3.80 18.98
C ASP A 216 -9.50 3.70 17.65
N GLN A 217 -9.26 4.60 16.71
CA GLN A 217 -9.80 4.51 15.36
C GLN A 217 -8.71 4.03 14.39
N ILE A 218 -9.08 3.07 13.57
CA ILE A 218 -8.20 2.47 12.56
C ILE A 218 -8.50 3.14 11.21
N TYR A 219 -7.46 3.59 10.53
CA TYR A 219 -7.51 4.16 9.19
C TYR A 219 -6.66 3.34 8.25
N VAL A 220 -7.20 2.96 7.10
CA VAL A 220 -6.42 2.33 6.03
C VAL A 220 -5.61 3.41 5.33
N ILE A 221 -4.30 3.28 5.28
CA ILE A 221 -3.40 4.18 4.54
C ILE A 221 -3.29 3.69 3.10
N GLU A 222 -2.82 2.44 2.91
CA GLU A 222 -2.68 1.84 1.59
C GLU A 222 -2.76 0.31 1.66
N VAL A 223 -3.06 -0.29 0.52
CA VAL A 223 -3.02 -1.75 0.33
C VAL A 223 -2.14 -2.07 -0.87
N ASN A 224 -1.22 -2.97 -0.65
CA ASN A 224 -0.30 -3.46 -1.67
C ASN A 224 -0.54 -4.96 -1.88
N PRO A 225 -1.19 -5.41 -2.97
CA PRO A 225 -1.43 -6.83 -3.24
C PRO A 225 -0.15 -7.51 -3.75
N ARG A 226 0.89 -7.48 -2.96
CA ARG A 226 2.25 -7.99 -3.20
C ARG A 226 3.00 -8.22 -1.91
N ALA A 227 4.14 -8.91 -1.99
CA ALA A 227 5.08 -9.03 -0.87
C ALA A 227 5.65 -7.66 -0.48
N SER A 228 5.72 -7.41 0.81
CA SER A 228 6.38 -6.26 1.42
C SER A 228 7.85 -6.56 1.73
N ARG A 229 8.57 -5.53 2.13
CA ARG A 229 9.94 -5.67 2.64
C ARG A 229 10.00 -6.36 3.99
N THR A 230 8.90 -6.37 4.73
CA THR A 230 8.78 -6.98 6.05
C THR A 230 8.54 -8.50 6.00
N VAL A 231 8.10 -9.06 4.87
CA VAL A 231 7.86 -10.51 4.72
C VAL A 231 9.04 -11.38 5.17
N PRO A 232 10.32 -11.11 4.79
CA PRO A 232 11.44 -11.90 5.28
C PRO A 232 11.63 -11.83 6.80
N PHE A 233 11.40 -10.66 7.40
CA PHE A 233 11.44 -10.47 8.85
C PHE A 233 10.33 -11.26 9.54
N VAL A 234 9.07 -11.10 9.11
CA VAL A 234 7.92 -11.83 9.65
C VAL A 234 8.11 -13.34 9.51
N SER A 235 8.60 -13.79 8.35
CA SER A 235 8.88 -15.20 8.08
C SER A 235 9.86 -15.81 9.08
N LYS A 236 10.96 -15.10 9.37
CA LYS A 236 11.95 -15.52 10.36
C LYS A 236 11.42 -15.46 11.79
N ALA A 237 10.80 -14.34 12.17
CA ALA A 237 10.27 -14.13 13.52
C ALA A 237 9.19 -15.16 13.90
N LYS A 238 8.35 -15.57 12.94
CA LYS A 238 7.28 -16.54 13.14
C LYS A 238 7.71 -17.99 12.84
N ASN A 239 8.94 -18.19 12.36
CA ASN A 239 9.44 -19.50 11.87
C ASN A 239 8.48 -20.14 10.83
N LEU A 240 7.95 -19.34 9.92
CA LEU A 240 7.03 -19.76 8.87
C LEU A 240 7.63 -19.46 7.48
N PRO A 241 7.68 -20.43 6.56
CA PRO A 241 8.21 -20.21 5.21
C PRO A 241 7.18 -19.50 4.33
N LEU A 242 6.89 -18.21 4.62
CA LEU A 242 5.79 -17.45 4.02
C LEU A 242 5.86 -17.40 2.50
N ALA A 243 7.06 -17.20 1.92
CA ALA A 243 7.24 -17.17 0.47
C ALA A 243 6.86 -18.51 -0.17
N LYS A 244 7.28 -19.65 0.47
CA LYS A 244 6.92 -20.99 0.02
C LYS A 244 5.41 -21.25 0.11
N ILE A 245 4.75 -20.75 1.17
CA ILE A 245 3.30 -20.86 1.33
C ILE A 245 2.60 -20.05 0.24
N ALA A 246 2.97 -18.78 0.08
CA ALA A 246 2.36 -17.88 -0.90
C ALA A 246 2.57 -18.30 -2.36
N SER A 247 3.62 -19.07 -2.67
CA SER A 247 3.85 -19.58 -4.03
C SER A 247 3.02 -20.82 -4.38
N ARG A 248 2.26 -21.36 -3.42
CA ARG A 248 1.44 -22.57 -3.59
C ARG A 248 -0.07 -22.30 -3.62
N VAL A 249 -0.49 -21.07 -3.34
CA VAL A 249 -1.89 -20.64 -3.28
C VAL A 249 -2.38 -19.97 -4.56
#